data_455f4ad7d588e25e64f589fc97357371
#
_entry.id   455f4ad7d588e25e64f589fc97357371
#
_cell.length_a   1.000
_cell.length_b   1.000
_cell.length_c   1.000
_cell.angle_alpha   90.00
_cell.angle_beta   90.00
_cell.angle_gamma   90.00
#
_symmetry.space_group_name_H-M   'P 1'
#
loop_
_entity.id
_entity.type
_entity.pdbx_description
1 polymer ?
#
loop_
_entity_poly.entity_id
_entity_poly.type
_entity_poly.pdbx_seq_one_letter_code
_entity_poly.pdbx_strand_id
1 'polypeptide(L)'
;MHFQKRRAIIRAKTSDSPPKQNRRNKRKVAKDMKTTPIAAPYIQEFEQLGFGMFVHFGLYSRLGKGEWSYSIHKRTPEEYTPLQKTFRVGSMRDIVETAKSAGCKYITLTTRHHEGFSLYDTKGLSDFDVMHSPTGRDLVREFTEECRKENIVPFFYHTTLDWLHKDFEGDFDRYLDYLYDSVKILCTEYGKIGGLWFDGNWSKKDADWKEDRLYGMIRRLQPDAMIINNTGLSHRGEFGASEIDAVTYERGMPAPMDQSGREKYVAAEMCETLCDHWGLADDINFKPVKRLIEELCECRKVGANFLLNIGPNPDASVPLMQKATMQCIGRWMQTYGKAIYNGRPFLYYPDRREFLLRDAFDPNTAYLFVFNLNQAGGDANVTLNLTEDGMTSLKNIPYPVESAVWMDNGKSIGFRQNGDEFFFKPTGFRYGTSLCVRVAEIKFKETK
;
A
#
# COMPACT_ATOMS: atom_id res chain seq x y z
N MET A 1 -34.04 50.22 -24.95
CA MET A 1 -35.15 49.55 -25.66
C MET A 1 -35.57 48.40 -24.74
N HIS A 2 -36.52 48.59 -23.88
CA HIS A 2 -37.98 48.41 -23.93
C HIS A 2 -38.38 47.02 -24.46
N PHE A 3 -39.00 46.17 -23.63
CA PHE A 3 -40.39 45.97 -23.24
C PHE A 3 -40.48 44.86 -22.18
N GLN A 4 -40.92 45.10 -20.97
CA GLN A 4 -42.25 45.12 -20.32
C GLN A 4 -43.04 43.78 -20.34
N LYS A 5 -43.17 43.23 -19.12
CA LYS A 5 -44.33 42.79 -18.32
C LYS A 5 -45.49 42.05 -19.04
N ARG A 6 -45.87 40.90 -18.49
CA ARG A 6 -47.29 40.66 -18.10
C ARG A 6 -47.38 39.64 -16.94
N ARG A 7 -48.01 40.07 -15.84
CA ARG A 7 -48.54 39.28 -14.73
C ARG A 7 -49.89 38.66 -15.17
N ALA A 8 -50.16 37.41 -14.77
CA ALA A 8 -51.51 36.89 -14.66
C ALA A 8 -51.69 36.24 -13.26
N ILE A 9 -52.64 36.81 -12.53
CA ILE A 9 -53.17 36.35 -11.25
C ILE A 9 -54.29 35.34 -11.55
N ILE A 10 -54.24 34.14 -10.99
CA ILE A 10 -55.42 33.26 -10.85
C ILE A 10 -55.54 32.81 -9.40
N ARG A 11 -56.75 33.01 -8.89
CA ARG A 11 -57.21 32.81 -7.50
C ARG A 11 -57.25 31.33 -7.09
N ALA A 12 -57.03 31.15 -5.82
CA ALA A 12 -57.21 29.95 -5.05
C ALA A 12 -58.66 29.43 -5.02
N LYS A 13 -58.82 28.11 -5.07
CA LYS A 13 -59.96 27.42 -4.45
C LYS A 13 -59.42 26.37 -3.50
N THR A 14 -59.74 26.55 -2.25
CA THR A 14 -59.51 25.64 -1.14
C THR A 14 -60.45 24.44 -1.25
N SER A 15 -59.93 23.23 -1.11
CA SER A 15 -60.72 22.07 -0.62
C SER A 15 -59.80 21.22 0.24
N ASP A 16 -60.11 21.23 1.52
CA ASP A 16 -59.52 20.39 2.55
C ASP A 16 -59.90 18.92 2.34
N SER A 17 -58.89 18.07 2.24
CA SER A 17 -58.95 16.66 2.63
C SER A 17 -57.52 16.15 2.88
N PRO A 18 -57.22 15.50 3.99
CA PRO A 18 -55.88 15.08 4.33
C PRO A 18 -55.41 13.93 3.39
N PRO A 19 -54.11 13.91 2.98
CA PRO A 19 -53.62 12.84 2.13
C PRO A 19 -53.46 11.55 2.96
N LYS A 20 -54.06 10.48 2.45
CA LYS A 20 -53.87 9.10 2.95
C LYS A 20 -52.38 8.77 2.85
N GLN A 21 -51.72 8.61 3.99
CA GLN A 21 -50.31 8.15 4.11
C GLN A 21 -50.14 6.79 3.42
N ASN A 22 -49.38 6.79 2.39
CA ASN A 22 -49.09 5.68 1.50
C ASN A 22 -48.13 4.70 2.23
N ARG A 23 -48.68 3.69 2.92
CA ARG A 23 -47.90 2.62 3.61
C ARG A 23 -47.04 1.76 2.65
N ARG A 24 -47.11 2.00 1.33
CA ARG A 24 -46.31 1.29 0.32
C ARG A 24 -44.87 1.79 0.18
N ASN A 25 -44.56 3.04 0.58
CA ASN A 25 -43.21 3.57 0.46
C ASN A 25 -42.22 3.16 1.56
N LYS A 26 -42.73 2.71 2.75
CA LYS A 26 -41.84 2.21 3.82
C LYS A 26 -41.27 0.79 3.57
N ARG A 27 -41.84 0.01 2.64
CA ARG A 27 -41.30 -1.31 2.27
C ARG A 27 -40.30 -1.30 1.11
N LYS A 28 -40.18 -0.21 0.33
CA LYS A 28 -39.23 -0.09 -0.77
C LYS A 28 -37.86 0.47 -0.34
N VAL A 29 -37.80 1.24 0.76
CA VAL A 29 -36.55 1.83 1.30
C VAL A 29 -35.73 0.79 2.09
N ALA A 30 -36.33 -0.33 2.52
CA ALA A 30 -35.59 -1.38 3.26
C ALA A 30 -34.96 -2.46 2.36
N LYS A 31 -35.00 -2.32 1.04
CA LYS A 31 -34.59 -3.39 0.10
C LYS A 31 -33.25 -3.15 -0.60
N ASP A 32 -32.57 -2.01 -0.34
CA ASP A 32 -31.30 -1.67 -1.00
C ASP A 32 -30.22 -1.14 -0.04
N MET A 33 -30.19 -1.59 1.20
CA MET A 33 -28.94 -1.46 1.98
C MET A 33 -27.98 -2.53 1.47
N LYS A 34 -27.11 -2.15 0.52
CA LYS A 34 -25.99 -2.98 0.10
C LYS A 34 -25.13 -3.27 1.32
N THR A 35 -24.99 -4.55 1.65
CA THR A 35 -24.13 -4.97 2.77
C THR A 35 -22.66 -4.79 2.37
N THR A 36 -21.85 -4.30 3.29
CA THR A 36 -20.39 -4.28 3.13
C THR A 36 -19.85 -5.64 3.54
N PRO A 37 -19.05 -6.32 2.70
CA PRO A 37 -18.44 -7.60 3.06
C PRO A 37 -17.47 -7.44 4.22
N ILE A 38 -17.33 -8.48 5.03
CA ILE A 38 -16.34 -8.54 6.11
C ILE A 38 -15.04 -9.08 5.53
N ALA A 39 -13.91 -8.42 5.85
CA ALA A 39 -12.61 -8.88 5.42
C ALA A 39 -12.29 -10.28 5.98
N ALA A 40 -11.81 -11.17 5.14
CA ALA A 40 -11.32 -12.48 5.57
C ALA A 40 -10.11 -12.32 6.54
N PRO A 41 -9.86 -13.26 7.46
CA PRO A 41 -8.79 -13.15 8.46
C PRO A 41 -7.42 -12.81 7.85
N TYR A 42 -7.02 -13.48 6.77
CA TYR A 42 -5.73 -13.23 6.12
C TYR A 42 -5.64 -11.83 5.46
N ILE A 43 -6.78 -11.27 5.02
CA ILE A 43 -6.84 -9.88 4.51
C ILE A 43 -6.70 -8.90 5.68
N GLN A 44 -7.34 -9.16 6.82
CA GLN A 44 -7.16 -8.35 8.04
C GLN A 44 -5.70 -8.39 8.53
N GLU A 45 -5.06 -9.57 8.51
CA GLU A 45 -3.63 -9.72 8.82
C GLU A 45 -2.77 -8.89 7.86
N PHE A 46 -3.04 -8.93 6.55
CA PHE A 46 -2.34 -8.10 5.57
C PHE A 46 -2.49 -6.60 5.86
N GLU A 47 -3.71 -6.12 6.13
CA GLU A 47 -3.93 -4.71 6.48
C GLU A 47 -3.20 -4.29 7.76
N GLN A 48 -2.98 -5.23 8.71
CA GLN A 48 -2.22 -4.99 9.93
C GLN A 48 -0.72 -4.83 9.67
N LEU A 49 -0.19 -5.39 8.59
CA LEU A 49 1.21 -5.18 8.22
C LEU A 49 1.52 -3.71 7.96
N GLY A 50 0.60 -2.96 7.35
CA GLY A 50 0.57 -1.50 7.21
C GLY A 50 1.70 -0.89 6.40
N PHE A 51 2.96 -1.29 6.63
CA PHE A 51 4.15 -0.78 5.96
C PHE A 51 5.06 -1.93 5.51
N GLY A 52 5.38 -1.98 4.22
CA GLY A 52 6.25 -2.96 3.59
C GLY A 52 7.35 -2.34 2.75
N MET A 53 8.31 -3.18 2.35
CA MET A 53 9.37 -2.81 1.43
C MET A 53 9.24 -3.61 0.14
N PHE A 54 9.18 -2.91 -1.00
CA PHE A 54 9.31 -3.51 -2.32
C PHE A 54 10.80 -3.59 -2.68
N VAL A 55 11.21 -4.65 -3.37
CA VAL A 55 12.61 -4.85 -3.76
C VAL A 55 12.66 -5.22 -5.22
N HIS A 56 13.08 -4.27 -6.06
CA HIS A 56 13.36 -4.54 -7.46
C HIS A 56 14.83 -4.90 -7.62
N PHE A 57 15.10 -6.20 -7.60
CA PHE A 57 16.43 -6.79 -7.72
C PHE A 57 16.42 -7.92 -8.74
N GLY A 58 17.39 -7.93 -9.65
CA GLY A 58 17.47 -8.91 -10.71
C GLY A 58 18.72 -8.71 -11.57
N LEU A 59 18.75 -9.39 -12.71
CA LEU A 59 19.88 -9.30 -13.64
C LEU A 59 20.09 -7.88 -14.15
N TYR A 60 19.03 -7.08 -14.30
CA TYR A 60 19.08 -5.66 -14.67
C TYR A 60 19.88 -4.79 -13.69
N SER A 61 20.01 -5.17 -12.40
CA SER A 61 20.84 -4.45 -11.44
C SER A 61 22.32 -4.37 -11.89
N ARG A 62 22.78 -5.35 -12.70
CA ARG A 62 24.12 -5.34 -13.32
C ARG A 62 24.36 -4.14 -14.23
N LEU A 63 23.31 -3.58 -14.80
CA LEU A 63 23.40 -2.47 -15.75
C LEU A 63 23.32 -1.11 -15.05
N GLY A 64 22.72 -1.02 -13.86
CA GLY A 64 22.52 0.24 -13.14
C GLY A 64 21.71 1.27 -13.94
N LYS A 65 20.73 0.82 -14.73
CA LYS A 65 19.92 1.65 -15.64
C LYS A 65 18.43 1.41 -15.50
N GLY A 66 18.01 0.94 -14.30
CA GLY A 66 16.62 0.59 -14.02
C GLY A 66 16.21 -0.80 -14.53
N GLU A 67 15.07 -1.25 -14.07
CA GLU A 67 14.52 -2.58 -14.35
C GLU A 67 14.04 -2.76 -15.80
N TRP A 68 13.68 -1.66 -16.47
CA TRP A 68 13.26 -1.65 -17.88
C TRP A 68 14.43 -1.52 -18.87
N SER A 69 15.67 -1.59 -18.39
CA SER A 69 16.88 -1.35 -19.20
C SER A 69 17.01 -2.26 -20.43
N TYR A 70 16.45 -3.48 -20.40
CA TYR A 70 16.38 -4.35 -21.59
C TYR A 70 15.52 -3.71 -22.69
N SER A 71 14.29 -3.36 -22.38
CA SER A 71 13.30 -2.85 -23.34
C SER A 71 13.59 -1.43 -23.80
N ILE A 72 13.88 -0.51 -22.86
CA ILE A 72 14.09 0.92 -23.18
C ILE A 72 15.35 1.13 -24.03
N HIS A 73 16.43 0.40 -23.74
CA HIS A 73 17.65 0.47 -24.52
C HIS A 73 17.65 -0.46 -25.74
N LYS A 74 16.52 -1.11 -26.04
CA LYS A 74 16.35 -2.00 -27.21
C LYS A 74 17.46 -3.03 -27.33
N ARG A 75 17.86 -3.64 -26.20
CA ARG A 75 18.89 -4.67 -26.17
C ARG A 75 18.37 -5.94 -26.83
N THR A 76 19.28 -6.66 -27.49
CA THR A 76 18.93 -7.97 -28.02
C THR A 76 19.11 -9.07 -26.95
N PRO A 77 18.51 -10.25 -27.13
CA PRO A 77 18.74 -11.39 -26.24
C PRO A 77 20.23 -11.74 -26.12
N GLU A 78 20.99 -11.66 -27.23
CA GLU A 78 22.43 -11.97 -27.32
C GLU A 78 23.26 -10.97 -26.51
N GLU A 79 22.79 -9.73 -26.35
CA GLU A 79 23.45 -8.69 -25.53
C GLU A 79 23.09 -8.83 -24.05
N TYR A 80 21.89 -9.31 -23.72
CA TYR A 80 21.36 -9.30 -22.36
C TYR A 80 21.60 -10.61 -21.61
N THR A 81 21.29 -11.75 -22.22
CA THR A 81 21.36 -13.06 -21.53
C THR A 81 22.78 -13.42 -21.06
N PRO A 82 23.90 -13.00 -21.71
CA PRO A 82 25.24 -13.28 -21.19
C PRO A 82 25.54 -12.63 -19.84
N LEU A 83 24.76 -11.60 -19.40
CA LEU A 83 24.91 -10.98 -18.07
C LEU A 83 24.76 -12.01 -16.95
N GLN A 84 23.94 -13.07 -17.17
CA GLN A 84 23.82 -14.20 -16.26
C GLN A 84 25.18 -14.83 -15.90
N LYS A 85 26.09 -14.94 -16.85
CA LYS A 85 27.43 -15.55 -16.67
C LYS A 85 28.32 -14.75 -15.72
N THR A 86 27.94 -13.53 -15.37
CA THR A 86 28.67 -12.63 -14.46
C THR A 86 27.86 -12.25 -13.23
N PHE A 87 26.64 -12.81 -13.08
CA PHE A 87 25.76 -12.48 -11.97
C PHE A 87 26.23 -13.19 -10.69
N ARG A 88 26.89 -12.42 -9.82
CA ARG A 88 27.40 -12.87 -8.52
C ARG A 88 26.72 -12.07 -7.42
N VAL A 89 26.05 -12.75 -6.52
CA VAL A 89 25.32 -12.15 -5.42
C VAL A 89 25.98 -12.54 -4.09
N GLY A 90 26.07 -11.60 -3.17
CA GLY A 90 26.54 -11.80 -1.81
C GLY A 90 25.48 -12.46 -0.94
N SER A 91 24.87 -11.73 -0.05
CA SER A 91 23.82 -12.22 0.85
C SER A 91 22.56 -11.39 0.74
N MET A 92 21.38 -12.03 0.84
CA MET A 92 20.09 -11.35 0.89
C MET A 92 19.83 -10.64 2.23
N ARG A 93 20.71 -10.80 3.19
CA ARG A 93 20.56 -10.30 4.55
C ARG A 93 20.48 -8.78 4.64
N ASP A 94 21.29 -8.02 3.90
CA ASP A 94 21.31 -6.55 3.97
C ASP A 94 19.96 -5.92 3.55
N ILE A 95 19.26 -6.56 2.61
CA ILE A 95 17.89 -6.20 2.19
C ILE A 95 16.93 -6.34 3.38
N VAL A 96 16.95 -7.50 4.05
CA VAL A 96 16.04 -7.81 5.16
C VAL A 96 16.33 -6.93 6.37
N GLU A 97 17.61 -6.72 6.71
CA GLU A 97 18.03 -5.81 7.80
C GLU A 97 17.62 -4.35 7.50
N THR A 98 17.67 -3.92 6.26
CA THR A 98 17.20 -2.58 5.85
C THR A 98 15.69 -2.44 6.09
N ALA A 99 14.89 -3.41 5.68
CA ALA A 99 13.45 -3.41 5.94
C ALA A 99 13.12 -3.39 7.44
N LYS A 100 13.80 -4.23 8.24
CA LYS A 100 13.67 -4.25 9.69
C LYS A 100 13.98 -2.90 10.31
N SER A 101 15.09 -2.28 9.88
CA SER A 101 15.52 -0.97 10.39
C SER A 101 14.51 0.15 10.08
N ALA A 102 13.75 0.03 8.98
CA ALA A 102 12.68 0.94 8.60
C ALA A 102 11.36 0.69 9.37
N GLY A 103 11.21 -0.45 10.03
CA GLY A 103 9.96 -0.87 10.65
C GLY A 103 8.99 -1.57 9.69
N CYS A 104 9.46 -2.04 8.53
CA CYS A 104 8.62 -2.82 7.61
C CYS A 104 8.22 -4.16 8.24
N LYS A 105 6.99 -4.59 7.97
CA LYS A 105 6.44 -5.88 8.44
C LYS A 105 6.44 -6.95 7.36
N TYR A 106 6.56 -6.57 6.11
CA TYR A 106 6.65 -7.48 4.97
C TYR A 106 7.59 -6.93 3.91
N ILE A 107 8.09 -7.82 3.06
CA ILE A 107 8.93 -7.48 1.91
C ILE A 107 8.39 -8.20 0.69
N THR A 108 8.19 -7.46 -0.41
CA THR A 108 7.85 -8.02 -1.72
C THR A 108 9.10 -8.01 -2.60
N LEU A 109 9.66 -9.19 -2.89
CA LEU A 109 10.85 -9.35 -3.72
C LEU A 109 10.46 -9.68 -5.17
N THR A 110 11.04 -9.03 -6.17
CA THR A 110 10.94 -9.47 -7.56
C THR A 110 11.66 -10.81 -7.74
N THR A 111 10.92 -11.91 -7.67
CA THR A 111 11.49 -13.26 -7.89
C THR A 111 11.80 -13.52 -9.36
N ARG A 112 11.06 -12.90 -10.26
CA ARG A 112 11.29 -12.78 -11.70
C ARG A 112 10.61 -11.51 -12.21
N HIS A 113 11.35 -10.64 -12.93
CA HIS A 113 10.84 -9.45 -13.57
C HIS A 113 10.63 -9.68 -15.08
N HIS A 114 10.22 -8.68 -15.86
CA HIS A 114 9.79 -8.79 -17.25
C HIS A 114 10.85 -9.35 -18.23
N GLU A 115 12.13 -9.30 -17.88
CA GLU A 115 13.20 -9.89 -18.68
C GLU A 115 13.34 -11.41 -18.52
N GLY A 116 12.55 -12.02 -17.62
CA GLY A 116 12.45 -13.48 -17.49
C GLY A 116 13.53 -14.16 -16.64
N PHE A 117 14.53 -13.42 -16.09
CA PHE A 117 15.55 -14.02 -15.23
C PHE A 117 14.99 -14.36 -13.84
N SER A 118 15.06 -15.63 -13.44
CA SER A 118 14.53 -16.12 -12.18
C SER A 118 15.59 -16.11 -11.08
N LEU A 119 15.28 -15.51 -9.91
CA LEU A 119 16.15 -15.49 -8.72
C LEU A 119 16.03 -16.78 -7.88
N TYR A 120 15.27 -17.75 -8.32
CA TYR A 120 14.99 -19.04 -7.66
C TYR A 120 15.37 -20.23 -8.55
N ASP A 121 15.47 -21.39 -7.94
CA ASP A 121 15.64 -22.66 -8.63
C ASP A 121 14.36 -23.01 -9.39
N THR A 122 14.41 -22.89 -10.72
CA THR A 122 13.28 -23.15 -11.60
C THR A 122 12.95 -24.62 -11.78
N LYS A 123 13.71 -25.53 -11.17
CA LYS A 123 13.54 -27.00 -11.29
C LYS A 123 13.58 -27.49 -12.74
N GLY A 124 14.36 -26.83 -13.57
CA GLY A 124 14.53 -27.17 -14.97
C GLY A 124 13.47 -26.62 -15.93
N LEU A 125 12.60 -25.71 -15.46
CA LEU A 125 11.69 -25.00 -16.38
C LEU A 125 12.43 -24.03 -17.30
N SER A 126 13.56 -23.46 -16.83
CA SER A 126 14.39 -22.53 -17.61
C SER A 126 15.83 -22.60 -17.13
N ASP A 127 16.77 -22.47 -18.09
CA ASP A 127 18.19 -22.27 -17.79
C ASP A 127 18.54 -20.77 -17.57
N PHE A 128 17.54 -19.87 -17.73
CA PHE A 128 17.70 -18.45 -17.48
C PHE A 128 17.32 -18.13 -16.04
N ASP A 129 18.10 -18.65 -15.11
CA ASP A 129 17.90 -18.52 -13.68
C ASP A 129 19.24 -18.37 -12.91
N VAL A 130 19.11 -18.08 -11.63
CA VAL A 130 20.25 -17.87 -10.74
C VAL A 130 21.09 -19.13 -10.51
N MET A 131 20.51 -20.32 -10.63
CA MET A 131 21.21 -21.60 -10.46
C MET A 131 22.25 -21.84 -11.58
N HIS A 132 21.97 -21.33 -12.77
CA HIS A 132 22.86 -21.38 -13.95
C HIS A 132 23.78 -20.15 -14.05
N SER A 133 23.86 -19.34 -12.99
CA SER A 133 24.80 -18.22 -12.84
C SER A 133 25.96 -18.58 -11.89
N PRO A 134 27.05 -17.78 -11.85
CA PRO A 134 28.12 -17.97 -10.84
C PRO A 134 27.65 -17.82 -9.39
N THR A 135 26.46 -17.32 -9.11
CA THR A 135 25.84 -17.33 -7.80
C THR A 135 25.51 -18.78 -7.37
N GLY A 136 24.90 -19.58 -8.25
CA GLY A 136 24.63 -21.02 -8.05
C GLY A 136 23.83 -21.35 -6.78
N ARG A 137 23.07 -20.38 -6.26
CA ARG A 137 22.25 -20.52 -5.05
C ARG A 137 20.86 -19.93 -5.29
N ASP A 138 19.86 -20.54 -4.67
CA ASP A 138 18.47 -20.06 -4.69
C ASP A 138 18.31 -18.82 -3.77
N LEU A 139 18.28 -17.64 -4.38
CA LEU A 139 18.20 -16.37 -3.65
C LEU A 139 16.85 -16.14 -3.01
N VAL A 140 15.77 -16.70 -3.57
CA VAL A 140 14.42 -16.60 -2.99
C VAL A 140 14.35 -17.42 -1.71
N ARG A 141 15.03 -18.57 -1.66
CA ARG A 141 15.15 -19.37 -0.44
C ARG A 141 15.92 -18.62 0.64
N GLU A 142 17.11 -18.08 0.31
CA GLU A 142 17.90 -17.28 1.26
C GLU A 142 17.09 -16.08 1.78
N PHE A 143 16.44 -15.33 0.90
CA PHE A 143 15.57 -14.21 1.26
C PHE A 143 14.47 -14.63 2.24
N THR A 144 13.78 -15.72 1.94
CA THR A 144 12.68 -16.22 2.75
C THR A 144 13.15 -16.65 4.16
N GLU A 145 14.31 -17.30 4.23
CA GLU A 145 14.92 -17.71 5.50
C GLU A 145 15.34 -16.48 6.33
N GLU A 146 15.96 -15.46 5.72
CA GLU A 146 16.33 -14.23 6.43
C GLU A 146 15.07 -13.47 6.90
N CYS A 147 14.00 -13.39 6.09
CA CYS A 147 12.74 -12.80 6.51
C CYS A 147 12.16 -13.48 7.76
N ARG A 148 12.17 -14.82 7.80
CA ARG A 148 11.66 -15.58 8.95
C ARG A 148 12.48 -15.35 10.21
N LYS A 149 13.80 -15.28 10.12
CA LYS A 149 14.68 -14.95 11.24
C LYS A 149 14.32 -13.60 11.88
N GLU A 150 13.90 -12.66 11.06
CA GLU A 150 13.60 -11.30 11.49
C GLU A 150 12.09 -11.03 11.72
N ASN A 151 11.24 -12.07 11.67
CA ASN A 151 9.77 -11.97 11.78
C ASN A 151 9.16 -10.98 10.77
N ILE A 152 9.69 -10.98 9.54
CA ILE A 152 9.18 -10.22 8.40
C ILE A 152 8.46 -11.20 7.47
N VAL A 153 7.28 -10.81 6.96
CA VAL A 153 6.49 -11.66 6.07
C VAL A 153 7.02 -11.56 4.64
N PRO A 154 7.47 -12.67 4.02
CA PRO A 154 7.93 -12.66 2.63
C PRO A 154 6.76 -12.68 1.66
N PHE A 155 6.75 -11.77 0.69
CA PHE A 155 5.89 -11.73 -0.49
C PHE A 155 6.74 -11.87 -1.74
N PHE A 156 6.17 -12.45 -2.79
CA PHE A 156 6.85 -12.67 -4.04
C PHE A 156 6.16 -11.90 -5.18
N TYR A 157 6.87 -10.92 -5.76
CA TYR A 157 6.48 -10.40 -7.05
C TYR A 157 6.88 -11.41 -8.13
N HIS A 158 5.99 -11.66 -9.06
CA HIS A 158 6.25 -12.46 -10.23
C HIS A 158 5.62 -11.80 -11.46
N THR A 159 6.42 -11.58 -12.48
CA THR A 159 5.90 -11.04 -13.74
C THR A 159 4.97 -12.02 -14.43
N THR A 160 3.93 -11.52 -15.07
CA THR A 160 3.12 -12.26 -16.03
C THR A 160 3.57 -12.02 -17.47
N LEU A 161 4.26 -10.90 -17.72
CA LEU A 161 4.93 -10.57 -18.99
C LEU A 161 6.35 -11.16 -19.02
N ASP A 162 6.79 -11.68 -20.17
CA ASP A 162 8.17 -12.13 -20.34
C ASP A 162 8.70 -11.76 -21.74
N TRP A 163 9.61 -10.79 -21.80
CA TRP A 163 10.16 -10.27 -23.04
C TRP A 163 11.08 -11.27 -23.78
N LEU A 164 11.64 -12.23 -23.06
CA LEU A 164 12.59 -13.18 -23.61
C LEU A 164 12.00 -14.59 -23.86
N HIS A 165 10.82 -14.86 -23.32
CA HIS A 165 10.20 -16.16 -23.53
C HIS A 165 9.54 -16.23 -24.91
N LYS A 166 10.06 -17.15 -25.76
CA LYS A 166 9.62 -17.30 -27.16
C LYS A 166 8.12 -17.48 -27.33
N ASP A 167 7.48 -18.21 -26.39
CA ASP A 167 6.06 -18.55 -26.46
C ASP A 167 5.15 -17.40 -25.98
N PHE A 168 5.71 -16.34 -25.37
CA PHE A 168 4.92 -15.17 -24.95
C PHE A 168 4.27 -14.46 -26.15
N GLU A 169 5.01 -14.29 -27.24
CA GLU A 169 4.49 -13.76 -28.51
C GLU A 169 4.13 -14.88 -29.50
N GLY A 170 4.52 -16.13 -29.22
CA GLY A 170 4.24 -17.30 -30.04
C GLY A 170 3.00 -18.06 -29.58
N ASP A 171 3.18 -19.22 -28.96
CA ASP A 171 2.11 -20.05 -28.38
C ASP A 171 1.79 -19.59 -26.97
N PHE A 172 0.84 -18.66 -26.84
CA PHE A 172 0.50 -18.04 -25.57
C PHE A 172 -0.09 -19.03 -24.55
N ASP A 173 -0.81 -20.05 -24.98
CA ASP A 173 -1.31 -21.10 -24.07
C ASP A 173 -0.17 -21.90 -23.45
N ARG A 174 0.85 -22.22 -24.24
CA ARG A 174 2.06 -22.87 -23.73
C ARG A 174 2.85 -21.96 -22.78
N TYR A 175 2.88 -20.66 -23.05
CA TYR A 175 3.45 -19.70 -22.12
C TYR A 175 2.69 -19.66 -20.80
N LEU A 176 1.35 -19.72 -20.82
CA LEU A 176 0.54 -19.76 -19.60
C LEU A 176 0.76 -21.04 -18.78
N ASP A 177 1.04 -22.17 -19.42
CA ASP A 177 1.46 -23.40 -18.72
C ASP A 177 2.82 -23.19 -18.03
N TYR A 178 3.80 -22.58 -18.70
CA TYR A 178 5.08 -22.20 -18.10
C TYR A 178 4.92 -21.25 -16.93
N LEU A 179 4.09 -20.21 -17.06
CA LEU A 179 3.77 -19.28 -15.99
C LEU A 179 3.15 -20.00 -14.78
N TYR A 180 2.18 -20.89 -15.03
CA TYR A 180 1.53 -21.69 -14.00
C TYR A 180 2.52 -22.55 -13.22
N ASP A 181 3.39 -23.29 -13.90
CA ASP A 181 4.40 -24.16 -13.27
C ASP A 181 5.43 -23.35 -12.51
N SER A 182 5.83 -22.19 -13.03
CA SER A 182 6.73 -21.24 -12.39
C SER A 182 6.16 -20.75 -11.04
N VAL A 183 4.92 -20.29 -11.03
CA VAL A 183 4.22 -19.83 -9.82
C VAL A 183 3.97 -20.98 -8.84
N LYS A 184 3.70 -22.19 -9.35
CA LYS A 184 3.54 -23.38 -8.51
C LYS A 184 4.80 -23.68 -7.69
N ILE A 185 6.00 -23.55 -8.28
CA ILE A 185 7.26 -23.66 -7.55
C ILE A 185 7.31 -22.69 -6.38
N LEU A 186 6.95 -21.41 -6.63
CA LEU A 186 6.93 -20.39 -5.58
C LEU A 186 5.93 -20.70 -4.45
N CYS A 187 4.85 -21.38 -4.76
CA CYS A 187 3.84 -21.79 -3.77
C CYS A 187 4.21 -23.04 -2.97
N THR A 188 5.14 -23.89 -3.47
CA THR A 188 5.44 -25.19 -2.84
C THR A 188 6.80 -25.27 -2.17
N GLU A 189 7.80 -24.52 -2.65
CA GLU A 189 9.20 -24.73 -2.25
C GLU A 189 9.63 -23.86 -1.08
N TYR A 190 8.89 -22.80 -0.74
CA TYR A 190 9.34 -21.76 0.21
C TYR A 190 8.53 -21.71 1.50
N GLY A 191 7.67 -22.72 1.76
CA GLY A 191 6.78 -22.77 2.93
C GLY A 191 5.69 -21.71 2.87
N LYS A 192 5.15 -21.27 4.04
CA LYS A 192 4.11 -20.24 4.09
C LYS A 192 4.68 -18.90 3.63
N ILE A 193 3.97 -18.24 2.70
CA ILE A 193 4.27 -16.91 2.19
C ILE A 193 3.11 -15.96 2.49
N GLY A 194 3.37 -14.65 2.54
CA GLY A 194 2.32 -13.64 2.74
C GLY A 194 1.46 -13.43 1.51
N GLY A 195 2.03 -13.59 0.32
CA GLY A 195 1.28 -13.45 -0.93
C GLY A 195 2.15 -13.43 -2.18
N LEU A 196 1.43 -13.35 -3.29
CA LEU A 196 1.98 -13.19 -4.63
C LEU A 196 1.52 -11.84 -5.21
N TRP A 197 2.44 -11.10 -5.79
CA TRP A 197 2.23 -9.81 -6.42
C TRP A 197 2.54 -9.90 -7.91
N PHE A 198 1.51 -9.87 -8.74
CA PHE A 198 1.62 -10.03 -10.19
C PHE A 198 1.65 -8.69 -10.90
N ASP A 199 2.36 -8.69 -12.05
CA ASP A 199 2.45 -7.52 -12.91
C ASP A 199 2.71 -7.96 -14.35
N GLY A 200 2.10 -7.24 -15.32
CA GLY A 200 2.31 -7.50 -16.73
C GLY A 200 1.05 -7.83 -17.54
N ASN A 201 -0.10 -8.13 -16.91
CA ASN A 201 -1.35 -8.42 -17.63
C ASN A 201 -1.78 -7.27 -18.57
N TRP A 202 -1.41 -6.05 -18.23
CA TRP A 202 -1.63 -4.84 -19.04
C TRP A 202 -0.96 -4.89 -20.41
N SER A 203 0.03 -5.76 -20.63
CA SER A 203 0.73 -5.90 -21.90
C SER A 203 -0.11 -6.60 -22.98
N LYS A 204 -1.05 -7.48 -22.58
CA LYS A 204 -2.00 -8.17 -23.46
C LYS A 204 -3.41 -8.07 -22.88
N LYS A 205 -4.00 -6.87 -22.94
CA LYS A 205 -5.28 -6.52 -22.29
C LYS A 205 -6.47 -7.38 -22.72
N ASP A 206 -6.47 -7.82 -23.98
CA ASP A 206 -7.56 -8.60 -24.56
C ASP A 206 -7.32 -10.12 -24.52
N ALA A 207 -6.19 -10.57 -23.96
CA ALA A 207 -5.87 -11.97 -23.85
C ALA A 207 -6.58 -12.61 -22.64
N ASP A 208 -6.99 -13.86 -22.80
CA ASP A 208 -7.42 -14.69 -21.68
C ASP A 208 -6.17 -15.20 -20.93
N TRP A 209 -5.87 -14.58 -19.80
CA TRP A 209 -4.75 -14.96 -18.94
C TRP A 209 -5.00 -16.23 -18.11
N LYS A 210 -6.18 -16.82 -18.22
CA LYS A 210 -6.61 -18.01 -17.43
C LYS A 210 -6.40 -17.83 -15.93
N GLU A 211 -6.75 -16.63 -15.44
CA GLU A 211 -6.53 -16.20 -14.06
C GLU A 211 -7.20 -17.15 -13.06
N ASP A 212 -8.42 -17.62 -13.33
CA ASP A 212 -9.11 -18.60 -12.49
C ASP A 212 -8.28 -19.86 -12.24
N ARG A 213 -7.60 -20.36 -13.28
CA ARG A 213 -6.72 -21.53 -13.18
C ARG A 213 -5.51 -21.23 -12.30
N LEU A 214 -4.85 -20.11 -12.53
CA LEU A 214 -3.65 -19.68 -11.80
C LEU A 214 -3.98 -19.37 -10.34
N TYR A 215 -4.96 -18.50 -10.10
CA TYR A 215 -5.34 -18.07 -8.75
C TYR A 215 -5.99 -19.22 -7.97
N GLY A 216 -6.79 -20.05 -8.60
CA GLY A 216 -7.33 -21.25 -7.99
C GLY A 216 -6.25 -22.24 -7.53
N MET A 217 -5.14 -22.36 -8.26
CA MET A 217 -3.97 -23.15 -7.83
C MET A 217 -3.30 -22.53 -6.61
N ILE A 218 -3.05 -21.22 -6.63
CA ILE A 218 -2.45 -20.50 -5.50
C ILE A 218 -3.29 -20.69 -4.25
N ARG A 219 -4.60 -20.50 -4.35
CA ARG A 219 -5.52 -20.62 -3.20
C ARG A 219 -5.53 -22.02 -2.60
N ARG A 220 -5.37 -23.08 -3.43
CA ARG A 220 -5.26 -24.46 -2.94
C ARG A 220 -3.94 -24.74 -2.22
N LEU A 221 -2.82 -24.20 -2.72
CA LEU A 221 -1.48 -24.45 -2.18
C LEU A 221 -1.13 -23.53 -1.01
N GLN A 222 -1.62 -22.31 -1.03
CA GLN A 222 -1.39 -21.24 -0.05
C GLN A 222 -2.72 -20.57 0.28
N PRO A 223 -3.57 -21.17 1.13
CA PRO A 223 -4.95 -20.68 1.37
C PRO A 223 -5.04 -19.25 1.90
N ASP A 224 -4.04 -18.83 2.70
CA ASP A 224 -4.00 -17.52 3.36
C ASP A 224 -3.11 -16.50 2.60
N ALA A 225 -2.46 -16.90 1.50
CA ALA A 225 -1.62 -15.97 0.75
C ALA A 225 -2.46 -14.94 0.01
N MET A 226 -2.06 -13.67 0.08
CA MET A 226 -2.67 -12.60 -0.71
C MET A 226 -2.40 -12.80 -2.19
N ILE A 227 -3.41 -12.60 -3.01
CA ILE A 227 -3.29 -12.52 -4.47
C ILE A 227 -3.46 -11.06 -4.87
N ILE A 228 -2.38 -10.44 -5.33
CA ILE A 228 -2.32 -9.04 -5.73
C ILE A 228 -1.90 -8.99 -7.19
N ASN A 229 -2.54 -8.17 -8.00
CA ASN A 229 -2.15 -7.97 -9.39
C ASN A 229 -2.22 -6.48 -9.74
N ASN A 230 -1.15 -5.95 -10.35
CA ASN A 230 -1.12 -4.60 -10.87
C ASN A 230 -1.89 -4.51 -12.19
N THR A 231 -3.21 -4.60 -12.11
CA THR A 231 -4.12 -4.70 -13.26
C THR A 231 -4.19 -3.42 -14.07
N GLY A 232 -3.79 -2.30 -13.51
CA GLY A 232 -3.94 -1.02 -14.18
C GLY A 232 -2.86 0.00 -13.90
N LEU A 233 -1.77 0.02 -14.66
CA LEU A 233 -0.85 1.17 -14.68
C LEU A 233 -1.57 2.51 -14.87
N SER A 234 -2.68 2.52 -15.60
CA SER A 234 -3.51 3.70 -15.87
C SER A 234 -4.79 3.79 -15.04
N HIS A 235 -5.19 2.76 -14.31
CA HIS A 235 -6.45 2.67 -13.57
C HIS A 235 -6.21 2.23 -12.13
N ARG A 236 -5.55 3.09 -11.36
CA ARG A 236 -5.21 2.85 -9.94
C ARG A 236 -6.45 2.50 -9.15
N GLY A 237 -6.37 1.41 -8.35
CA GLY A 237 -7.50 0.91 -7.57
C GLY A 237 -8.53 0.12 -8.36
N GLU A 238 -8.21 -0.31 -9.58
CA GLU A 238 -9.07 -1.19 -10.37
C GLU A 238 -9.13 -2.59 -9.78
N PHE A 239 -10.31 -3.19 -9.80
CA PHE A 239 -10.58 -4.45 -9.10
C PHE A 239 -10.26 -5.67 -9.96
N GLY A 240 -9.80 -5.77 -11.04
CA GLY A 240 -9.41 -6.97 -11.81
C GLY A 240 -10.29 -8.22 -11.56
N ALA A 241 -9.67 -9.39 -11.54
CA ALA A 241 -10.33 -10.69 -11.32
C ALA A 241 -10.92 -10.80 -9.90
N SER A 242 -11.95 -11.65 -9.73
CA SER A 242 -12.69 -11.81 -8.46
C SER A 242 -11.83 -12.38 -7.33
N GLU A 243 -10.78 -13.13 -7.65
CA GLU A 243 -9.86 -13.76 -6.68
C GLU A 243 -8.85 -12.78 -6.08
N ILE A 244 -8.65 -11.61 -6.69
CA ILE A 244 -7.72 -10.59 -6.20
C ILE A 244 -8.13 -10.12 -4.81
N ASP A 245 -7.16 -10.08 -3.90
CA ASP A 245 -7.35 -9.75 -2.47
C ASP A 245 -7.01 -8.29 -2.15
N ALA A 246 -6.21 -7.62 -2.99
CA ALA A 246 -5.89 -6.22 -2.84
C ALA A 246 -5.75 -5.53 -4.20
N VAL A 247 -6.27 -4.31 -4.30
CA VAL A 247 -6.05 -3.42 -5.45
C VAL A 247 -4.79 -2.61 -5.26
N THR A 248 -4.15 -2.24 -6.37
CA THR A 248 -2.89 -1.49 -6.36
C THR A 248 -3.07 -0.04 -6.77
N TYR A 249 -2.26 0.83 -6.17
CA TYR A 249 -2.13 2.25 -6.50
C TYR A 249 -0.67 2.54 -6.78
N GLU A 250 -0.25 2.29 -8.02
CA GLU A 250 1.14 2.53 -8.39
C GLU A 250 1.42 4.03 -8.53
N ARG A 251 2.37 4.53 -7.72
CA ARG A 251 2.86 5.93 -7.73
C ARG A 251 1.70 6.95 -7.67
N GLY A 252 0.66 6.64 -6.91
CA GLY A 252 -0.51 7.51 -6.76
C GLY A 252 -1.27 7.25 -5.48
N MET A 253 -1.69 8.34 -4.83
CA MET A 253 -2.37 8.26 -3.53
C MET A 253 -3.69 7.48 -3.64
N PRO A 254 -3.92 6.51 -2.73
CA PRO A 254 -5.17 5.77 -2.70
C PRO A 254 -6.33 6.66 -2.24
N ALA A 255 -7.52 6.32 -2.70
CA ALA A 255 -8.79 6.89 -2.26
C ALA A 255 -9.57 5.88 -1.42
N PRO A 256 -10.52 6.32 -0.58
CA PRO A 256 -11.44 5.41 0.10
C PRO A 256 -12.18 4.53 -0.91
N MET A 257 -12.20 3.22 -0.69
CA MET A 257 -12.87 2.28 -1.57
C MET A 257 -14.30 2.02 -1.11
N ASP A 258 -15.25 2.06 -2.04
CA ASP A 258 -16.62 1.61 -1.77
C ASP A 258 -16.69 0.07 -1.81
N GLN A 259 -16.82 -0.54 -0.64
CA GLN A 259 -16.96 -1.98 -0.47
C GLN A 259 -18.41 -2.45 -0.55
N SER A 260 -19.38 -1.52 -0.66
CA SER A 260 -20.79 -1.83 -0.58
C SER A 260 -21.29 -2.66 -1.77
N GLY A 261 -22.01 -3.74 -1.50
CA GLY A 261 -22.57 -4.62 -2.52
C GLY A 261 -21.56 -5.50 -3.25
N ARG A 262 -20.32 -5.57 -2.77
CA ARG A 262 -19.31 -6.53 -3.26
C ARG A 262 -19.54 -7.90 -2.61
N GLU A 263 -19.18 -8.95 -3.32
CA GLU A 263 -19.24 -10.32 -2.79
C GLU A 263 -18.09 -10.61 -1.81
N LYS A 264 -16.93 -9.95 -2.03
CA LYS A 264 -15.71 -10.12 -1.26
C LYS A 264 -15.13 -8.76 -0.89
N TYR A 265 -14.61 -8.65 0.35
CA TYR A 265 -13.79 -7.52 0.76
C TYR A 265 -12.43 -7.56 0.05
N VAL A 266 -11.97 -6.41 -0.40
CA VAL A 266 -10.68 -6.25 -1.09
C VAL A 266 -9.88 -5.15 -0.40
N ALA A 267 -8.65 -5.47 0.00
CA ALA A 267 -7.72 -4.51 0.58
C ALA A 267 -7.16 -3.54 -0.48
N ALA A 268 -6.35 -2.59 -0.05
CA ALA A 268 -5.62 -1.69 -0.94
C ALA A 268 -4.14 -1.61 -0.56
N GLU A 269 -3.30 -1.41 -1.57
CA GLU A 269 -1.87 -1.18 -1.40
C GLU A 269 -1.39 -0.11 -2.39
N MET A 270 -0.62 0.87 -1.88
CA MET A 270 0.11 1.80 -2.72
C MET A 270 1.57 1.38 -2.79
N CYS A 271 2.12 1.23 -3.98
CA CYS A 271 3.55 1.07 -4.18
C CYS A 271 4.18 2.34 -4.73
N GLU A 272 5.34 2.72 -4.16
CA GLU A 272 6.05 3.96 -4.49
C GLU A 272 7.57 3.74 -4.48
N THR A 273 8.30 4.52 -5.28
CA THR A 273 9.76 4.49 -5.35
C THR A 273 10.41 5.53 -4.45
N LEU A 274 11.64 5.26 -3.97
CA LEU A 274 12.47 6.27 -3.29
C LEU A 274 12.97 7.36 -4.26
N CYS A 275 13.15 7.01 -5.52
CA CYS A 275 13.70 7.82 -6.59
C CYS A 275 12.87 7.66 -7.86
N ASP A 276 13.47 7.80 -9.06
CA ASP A 276 12.71 7.76 -10.32
C ASP A 276 12.48 6.33 -10.85
N HIS A 277 13.38 5.38 -10.55
CA HIS A 277 13.32 4.00 -11.04
C HIS A 277 12.94 3.01 -9.91
N TRP A 278 12.42 1.85 -10.31
CA TRP A 278 12.20 0.73 -9.39
C TRP A 278 13.50 -0.03 -9.13
N GLY A 279 14.21 -0.46 -10.19
CA GLY A 279 15.52 -1.09 -10.08
C GLY A 279 16.65 -0.09 -9.89
N LEU A 280 17.84 -0.58 -9.60
CA LEU A 280 19.04 0.25 -9.47
C LEU A 280 19.27 1.10 -10.73
N ALA A 281 19.43 2.41 -10.53
CA ALA A 281 19.77 3.37 -11.57
C ALA A 281 20.67 4.49 -11.03
N ASP A 282 21.21 5.33 -11.93
CA ASP A 282 22.00 6.53 -11.58
C ASP A 282 21.07 7.68 -11.12
N ASP A 283 20.13 7.38 -10.22
CA ASP A 283 19.18 8.36 -9.71
C ASP A 283 19.81 9.31 -8.70
N ILE A 284 19.45 10.59 -8.82
CA ILE A 284 19.82 11.64 -7.86
C ILE A 284 18.59 12.32 -7.23
N ASN A 285 17.38 12.07 -7.77
CA ASN A 285 16.12 12.70 -7.36
C ASN A 285 15.43 11.90 -6.27
N PHE A 286 16.08 11.77 -5.11
CA PHE A 286 15.47 11.08 -3.98
C PHE A 286 14.32 11.91 -3.39
N LYS A 287 13.20 11.24 -3.14
CA LYS A 287 12.05 11.84 -2.45
C LYS A 287 12.45 12.20 -1.01
N PRO A 288 12.04 13.38 -0.52
CA PRO A 288 12.30 13.74 0.87
C PRO A 288 11.65 12.75 1.84
N VAL A 289 12.37 12.38 2.91
CA VAL A 289 11.87 11.47 3.96
C VAL A 289 10.52 11.95 4.51
N LYS A 290 10.36 13.27 4.70
CA LYS A 290 9.09 13.87 5.14
C LYS A 290 7.93 13.48 4.23
N ARG A 291 8.11 13.57 2.90
CA ARG A 291 7.09 13.20 1.92
C ARG A 291 6.72 11.73 2.04
N LEU A 292 7.69 10.83 2.16
CA LEU A 292 7.46 9.39 2.27
C LEU A 292 6.70 9.01 3.55
N ILE A 293 7.00 9.67 4.67
CA ILE A 293 6.27 9.49 5.93
C ILE A 293 4.82 10.02 5.79
N GLU A 294 4.65 11.17 5.14
CA GLU A 294 3.31 11.73 4.88
C GLU A 294 2.49 10.80 3.97
N GLU A 295 3.09 10.24 2.93
CA GLU A 295 2.44 9.26 2.03
C GLU A 295 2.04 7.98 2.78
N LEU A 296 2.91 7.46 3.65
CA LEU A 296 2.58 6.34 4.54
C LEU A 296 1.34 6.66 5.40
N CYS A 297 1.30 7.83 6.02
CA CYS A 297 0.17 8.25 6.85
C CYS A 297 -1.12 8.41 6.03
N GLU A 298 -1.04 9.02 4.83
CA GLU A 298 -2.18 9.18 3.94
C GLU A 298 -2.70 7.84 3.40
N CYS A 299 -1.83 6.86 3.15
CA CYS A 299 -2.26 5.48 2.84
C CYS A 299 -3.08 4.90 3.99
N ARG A 300 -2.58 4.99 5.22
CA ARG A 300 -3.30 4.46 6.40
C ARG A 300 -4.63 5.18 6.66
N LYS A 301 -4.72 6.47 6.35
CA LYS A 301 -5.96 7.26 6.43
C LYS A 301 -7.13 6.59 5.72
N VAL A 302 -6.89 5.93 4.61
CA VAL A 302 -7.91 5.24 3.78
C VAL A 302 -7.86 3.71 3.91
N GLY A 303 -7.02 3.16 4.78
CA GLY A 303 -6.91 1.72 5.02
C GLY A 303 -5.94 0.99 4.08
N ALA A 304 -5.25 1.69 3.19
CA ALA A 304 -4.26 1.08 2.31
C ALA A 304 -2.94 0.80 3.02
N ASN A 305 -2.24 -0.27 2.62
CA ASN A 305 -0.85 -0.48 2.97
C ASN A 305 0.07 0.38 2.11
N PHE A 306 1.26 0.68 2.62
CA PHE A 306 2.29 1.40 1.88
C PHE A 306 3.49 0.49 1.62
N LEU A 307 3.82 0.27 0.36
CA LEU A 307 4.91 -0.59 -0.12
C LEU A 307 5.99 0.27 -0.78
N LEU A 308 7.07 0.56 -0.03
CA LEU A 308 8.12 1.48 -0.47
C LEU A 308 9.30 0.73 -1.08
N ASN A 309 9.64 1.07 -2.32
CA ASN A 309 10.61 0.33 -3.13
C ASN A 309 12.05 0.75 -2.89
N ILE A 310 12.94 -0.25 -2.91
CA ILE A 310 14.39 -0.10 -3.07
C ILE A 310 14.90 -0.85 -4.30
N GLY A 311 16.00 -0.39 -4.87
CA GLY A 311 16.74 -1.04 -5.96
C GLY A 311 18.16 -1.41 -5.50
N PRO A 312 18.42 -2.66 -5.05
CA PRO A 312 19.72 -3.10 -4.58
C PRO A 312 20.82 -3.10 -5.63
N ASN A 313 22.06 -2.99 -5.18
CA ASN A 313 23.28 -3.18 -5.99
C ASN A 313 23.34 -4.61 -6.56
N PRO A 314 24.17 -4.85 -7.60
CA PRO A 314 24.29 -6.18 -8.22
C PRO A 314 24.69 -7.32 -7.27
N ASP A 315 25.32 -7.01 -6.14
CA ASP A 315 25.70 -7.96 -5.09
C ASP A 315 24.66 -8.14 -3.98
N ALA A 316 23.46 -7.56 -4.15
CA ALA A 316 22.35 -7.48 -3.20
C ALA A 316 22.60 -6.56 -1.98
N SER A 317 23.68 -5.81 -1.91
CA SER A 317 23.83 -4.75 -0.91
C SER A 317 22.86 -3.59 -1.22
N VAL A 318 22.38 -2.90 -0.18
CA VAL A 318 21.49 -1.75 -0.36
C VAL A 318 22.30 -0.46 -0.51
N PRO A 319 22.08 0.34 -1.57
CA PRO A 319 22.75 1.61 -1.76
C PRO A 319 22.61 2.53 -0.55
N LEU A 320 23.69 3.23 -0.18
CA LEU A 320 23.77 4.00 1.05
C LEU A 320 22.62 5.01 1.22
N MET A 321 22.26 5.74 0.18
CA MET A 321 21.17 6.73 0.22
C MET A 321 19.81 6.07 0.47
N GLN A 322 19.54 4.93 -0.16
CA GLN A 322 18.32 4.18 0.04
C GLN A 322 18.25 3.64 1.48
N LYS A 323 19.34 3.05 1.96
CA LYS A 323 19.46 2.54 3.33
C LYS A 323 19.27 3.64 4.38
N ALA A 324 19.91 4.78 4.19
CA ALA A 324 19.79 5.94 5.09
C ALA A 324 18.36 6.50 5.12
N THR A 325 17.69 6.59 3.96
CA THR A 325 16.29 7.01 3.85
C THR A 325 15.37 6.07 4.63
N MET A 326 15.52 4.76 4.44
CA MET A 326 14.75 3.73 5.16
C MET A 326 14.97 3.81 6.68
N GLN A 327 16.21 4.00 7.13
CA GLN A 327 16.53 4.19 8.55
C GLN A 327 15.90 5.47 9.14
N CYS A 328 15.85 6.55 8.37
CA CYS A 328 15.17 7.78 8.82
C CYS A 328 13.67 7.57 9.00
N ILE A 329 13.02 6.83 8.10
CA ILE A 329 11.62 6.42 8.27
C ILE A 329 11.48 5.56 9.53
N GLY A 330 12.41 4.63 9.75
CA GLY A 330 12.45 3.76 10.92
C GLY A 330 12.49 4.51 12.25
N ARG A 331 13.22 5.63 12.33
CA ARG A 331 13.20 6.50 13.53
C ARG A 331 11.80 7.05 13.83
N TRP A 332 11.06 7.45 12.80
CA TRP A 332 9.67 7.88 12.96
C TRP A 332 8.78 6.69 13.39
N MET A 333 8.96 5.53 12.76
CA MET A 333 8.22 4.30 13.08
C MET A 333 8.46 3.79 14.51
N GLN A 334 9.66 3.95 15.08
CA GLN A 334 9.94 3.61 16.48
C GLN A 334 9.03 4.36 17.45
N THR A 335 8.67 5.61 17.12
CA THR A 335 7.80 6.44 17.95
C THR A 335 6.32 6.18 17.68
N TYR A 336 5.93 6.05 16.40
CA TYR A 336 4.53 6.08 15.97
C TYR A 336 4.04 4.80 15.30
N GLY A 337 4.88 3.79 15.15
CA GLY A 337 4.54 2.56 14.43
C GLY A 337 3.31 1.84 14.97
N LYS A 338 3.04 1.91 16.28
CA LYS A 338 1.79 1.38 16.88
C LYS A 338 0.56 1.93 16.16
N ALA A 339 0.51 3.23 15.90
CA ALA A 339 -0.62 3.86 15.22
C ALA A 339 -0.76 3.42 13.76
N ILE A 340 0.36 3.11 13.08
CA ILE A 340 0.37 2.59 11.71
C ILE A 340 -0.15 1.16 11.65
N TYR A 341 0.33 0.27 12.54
CA TYR A 341 -0.03 -1.15 12.49
C TYR A 341 -1.43 -1.42 13.05
N ASN A 342 -1.77 -0.79 14.18
CA ASN A 342 -3.04 -1.00 14.85
C ASN A 342 -4.17 -0.12 14.29
N GLY A 343 -3.84 1.02 13.72
CA GLY A 343 -4.83 2.00 13.26
C GLY A 343 -5.63 1.51 12.05
N ARG A 344 -6.95 1.72 12.10
CA ARG A 344 -7.89 1.48 11.01
C ARG A 344 -8.67 2.76 10.71
N PRO A 345 -9.10 3.01 9.46
CA PRO A 345 -9.88 4.20 9.12
C PRO A 345 -11.05 4.39 10.08
N PHE A 346 -11.18 5.60 10.60
CA PHE A 346 -12.24 5.93 11.55
C PHE A 346 -13.01 7.18 11.13
N LEU A 347 -12.32 8.33 11.06
CA LEU A 347 -12.93 9.56 10.61
C LEU A 347 -12.11 10.17 9.49
N TYR A 348 -12.74 10.35 8.36
CA TYR A 348 -12.19 10.91 7.15
C TYR A 348 -12.74 12.32 6.91
N TYR A 349 -11.83 13.27 6.66
CA TYR A 349 -12.15 14.66 6.36
C TYR A 349 -11.56 15.04 5.00
N PRO A 350 -12.39 15.15 3.93
CA PRO A 350 -11.90 15.40 2.57
C PRO A 350 -11.04 16.67 2.43
N ASP A 351 -11.42 17.72 3.16
CA ASP A 351 -10.80 19.04 3.07
C ASP A 351 -9.66 19.26 4.08
N ARG A 352 -9.27 18.21 4.81
CA ARG A 352 -8.24 18.28 5.86
C ARG A 352 -7.24 17.16 5.75
N ARG A 353 -6.00 17.45 6.14
CA ARG A 353 -4.96 16.42 6.25
C ARG A 353 -5.05 15.67 7.57
N GLU A 354 -5.48 16.32 8.66
CA GLU A 354 -5.68 15.68 9.97
C GLU A 354 -6.79 14.65 9.89
N PHE A 355 -6.57 13.51 10.54
CA PHE A 355 -7.52 12.41 10.59
C PHE A 355 -7.34 11.56 11.83
N LEU A 356 -8.31 10.68 12.10
CA LEU A 356 -8.23 9.69 13.17
C LEU A 356 -8.28 8.28 12.60
N LEU A 357 -7.38 7.44 13.12
CA LEU A 357 -7.50 5.99 13.00
C LEU A 357 -8.00 5.44 14.33
N ARG A 358 -8.89 4.43 14.30
CA ARG A 358 -9.30 3.69 15.49
C ARG A 358 -8.37 2.51 15.71
N ASP A 359 -8.00 2.22 16.93
CA ASP A 359 -7.21 1.03 17.24
C ASP A 359 -8.05 -0.23 16.99
N ALA A 360 -7.50 -1.20 16.26
CA ALA A 360 -8.19 -2.44 15.88
C ALA A 360 -8.43 -3.38 17.08
N PHE A 361 -7.66 -3.20 18.16
CA PHE A 361 -7.66 -4.09 19.33
C PHE A 361 -8.29 -3.43 20.58
N ASP A 362 -8.37 -2.10 20.59
CA ASP A 362 -8.99 -1.32 21.67
C ASP A 362 -9.98 -0.30 21.10
N PRO A 363 -11.29 -0.60 21.13
CA PRO A 363 -12.30 0.27 20.55
C PRO A 363 -12.42 1.64 21.26
N ASN A 364 -11.85 1.81 22.43
CA ASN A 364 -11.82 3.09 23.15
C ASN A 364 -10.57 3.93 22.83
N THR A 365 -9.70 3.46 21.93
CA THR A 365 -8.49 4.16 21.52
C THR A 365 -8.56 4.59 20.05
N ALA A 366 -8.14 5.84 19.79
CA ALA A 366 -7.89 6.34 18.44
C ALA A 366 -6.55 7.07 18.38
N TYR A 367 -6.04 7.23 17.17
CA TYR A 367 -4.79 7.93 16.87
C TYR A 367 -5.08 9.16 16.01
N LEU A 368 -4.75 10.34 16.52
CA LEU A 368 -4.88 11.61 15.81
C LEU A 368 -3.56 11.95 15.12
N PHE A 369 -3.59 12.05 13.80
CA PHE A 369 -2.46 12.44 12.97
C PHE A 369 -2.51 13.92 12.66
N VAL A 370 -1.41 14.66 12.99
CA VAL A 370 -1.27 16.09 12.81
C VAL A 370 -0.11 16.41 11.89
N PHE A 371 -0.39 17.13 10.82
CA PHE A 371 0.55 17.51 9.76
C PHE A 371 0.97 18.98 9.86
N ASN A 372 1.78 19.45 8.90
CA ASN A 372 2.17 20.87 8.70
C ASN A 372 2.86 21.49 9.91
N LEU A 373 3.75 20.73 10.52
CA LEU A 373 4.55 21.19 11.67
C LEU A 373 5.67 22.12 11.19
N ASN A 374 5.63 23.39 11.59
CA ASN A 374 6.71 24.34 11.36
C ASN A 374 7.65 24.37 12.57
N GLN A 375 8.96 24.32 12.30
CA GLN A 375 9.98 24.57 13.32
C GLN A 375 10.52 25.99 13.17
N ALA A 376 10.38 26.79 14.20
CA ALA A 376 11.07 28.07 14.29
C ALA A 376 11.40 28.30 15.75
N GLY A 377 12.67 28.32 16.13
CA GLY A 377 13.26 28.62 17.44
C GLY A 377 12.37 28.38 18.66
N GLY A 378 12.64 27.44 19.49
CA GLY A 378 11.77 27.06 20.60
C GLY A 378 10.87 25.85 20.27
N ASP A 379 9.64 25.85 20.74
CA ASP A 379 8.65 24.82 20.36
C ASP A 379 8.16 25.08 18.94
N ALA A 380 8.10 24.02 18.12
CA ALA A 380 7.59 24.14 16.76
C ALA A 380 6.09 24.52 16.78
N ASN A 381 5.72 25.42 15.88
CA ASN A 381 4.34 25.85 15.70
C ASN A 381 3.66 25.06 14.58
N VAL A 382 2.39 24.77 14.78
CA VAL A 382 1.55 24.13 13.77
C VAL A 382 0.81 25.21 12.99
N THR A 383 0.97 25.20 11.67
CA THR A 383 0.25 26.12 10.78
C THR A 383 -1.08 25.48 10.39
N LEU A 384 -2.10 25.67 11.19
CA LEU A 384 -3.46 25.23 10.92
C LEU A 384 -4.42 26.41 11.02
N ASN A 385 -5.63 26.26 10.51
CA ASN A 385 -6.72 27.20 10.76
C ASN A 385 -7.07 27.14 12.26
N LEU A 386 -6.47 28.04 13.05
CA LEU A 386 -6.65 28.11 14.49
C LEU A 386 -7.81 29.03 14.83
N THR A 387 -8.53 28.69 15.89
CA THR A 387 -9.44 29.60 16.59
C THR A 387 -8.64 30.67 17.36
N GLU A 388 -9.30 31.73 17.89
CA GLU A 388 -8.65 32.79 18.63
C GLU A 388 -7.87 32.28 19.87
N ASP A 389 -8.32 31.17 20.48
CA ASP A 389 -7.64 30.53 21.62
C ASP A 389 -6.50 29.54 21.15
N GLY A 390 -6.16 29.54 19.86
CA GLY A 390 -5.08 28.72 19.28
C GLY A 390 -5.44 27.25 19.17
N MET A 391 -6.72 26.93 19.10
CA MET A 391 -7.20 25.54 18.88
C MET A 391 -7.62 25.31 17.43
N THR A 392 -7.61 24.05 17.00
CA THR A 392 -8.28 23.56 15.81
C THR A 392 -9.31 22.52 16.22
N SER A 393 -10.28 22.19 15.34
CA SER A 393 -11.32 21.24 15.68
C SER A 393 -11.51 20.15 14.61
N LEU A 394 -12.00 19.01 15.07
CA LEU A 394 -12.51 17.91 14.25
C LEU A 394 -13.96 17.64 14.64
N LYS A 395 -14.83 17.43 13.64
CA LYS A 395 -16.26 17.17 13.82
C LYS A 395 -16.58 15.68 13.73
N ASN A 396 -17.82 15.35 14.10
CA ASN A 396 -18.34 13.98 14.03
C ASN A 396 -17.60 12.99 14.96
N ILE A 397 -17.01 13.46 16.06
CA ILE A 397 -16.44 12.58 17.08
C ILE A 397 -17.59 11.95 17.87
N PRO A 398 -17.85 10.63 17.72
CA PRO A 398 -19.10 10.03 18.20
C PRO A 398 -19.10 9.75 19.71
N TYR A 399 -17.94 9.87 20.37
CA TYR A 399 -17.77 9.52 21.78
C TYR A 399 -17.12 10.65 22.57
N PRO A 400 -17.46 10.79 23.88
CA PRO A 400 -16.75 11.72 24.74
C PRO A 400 -15.28 11.36 24.87
N VAL A 401 -14.40 12.35 24.63
CA VAL A 401 -12.94 12.19 24.82
C VAL A 401 -12.64 12.23 26.32
N GLU A 402 -11.90 11.26 26.82
CA GLU A 402 -11.39 11.17 28.18
C GLU A 402 -10.00 11.80 28.30
N SER A 403 -9.09 11.48 27.37
CA SER A 403 -7.73 12.01 27.35
C SER A 403 -7.19 12.10 25.92
N ALA A 404 -6.22 13.00 25.75
CA ALA A 404 -5.46 13.16 24.51
C ALA A 404 -3.98 13.39 24.89
N VAL A 405 -3.08 12.52 24.37
CA VAL A 405 -1.67 12.48 24.79
C VAL A 405 -0.78 12.32 23.58
N TRP A 406 0.28 13.12 23.48
CA TRP A 406 1.29 12.98 22.44
C TRP A 406 2.09 11.67 22.62
N MET A 407 2.19 10.85 21.58
CA MET A 407 2.90 9.55 21.63
C MET A 407 4.42 9.71 21.78
N ASP A 408 4.99 10.84 21.34
CA ASP A 408 6.44 11.08 21.39
C ASP A 408 6.97 11.42 22.79
N ASN A 409 6.15 11.98 23.66
CA ASN A 409 6.62 12.48 24.95
C ASN A 409 5.66 12.27 26.12
N GLY A 410 4.50 11.67 25.88
CA GLY A 410 3.50 11.38 26.91
C GLY A 410 2.79 12.63 27.49
N LYS A 411 2.97 13.81 26.91
CA LYS A 411 2.34 15.03 27.42
C LYS A 411 0.90 15.14 26.96
N SER A 412 0.04 15.57 27.88
CA SER A 412 -1.35 15.86 27.58
C SER A 412 -1.49 17.02 26.60
N ILE A 413 -2.48 16.91 25.72
CA ILE A 413 -2.90 17.94 24.80
C ILE A 413 -4.05 18.71 25.46
N GLY A 414 -3.99 20.05 25.45
CA GLY A 414 -5.13 20.86 25.85
C GLY A 414 -6.29 20.66 24.87
N PHE A 415 -7.44 20.26 25.37
CA PHE A 415 -8.62 20.04 24.54
C PHE A 415 -9.92 20.45 25.25
N ARG A 416 -10.97 20.65 24.47
CA ARG A 416 -12.38 20.73 24.91
C ARG A 416 -13.25 20.02 23.88
N GLN A 417 -14.41 19.57 24.30
CA GLN A 417 -15.38 18.94 23.41
C GLN A 417 -16.76 19.56 23.62
N ASN A 418 -17.41 19.95 22.52
CA ASN A 418 -18.77 20.47 22.48
C ASN A 418 -19.62 19.57 21.59
N GLY A 419 -20.42 18.69 22.20
CA GLY A 419 -21.16 17.69 21.45
C GLY A 419 -20.22 16.74 20.70
N ASP A 420 -20.32 16.71 19.39
CA ASP A 420 -19.50 15.90 18.51
C ASP A 420 -18.27 16.65 17.94
N GLU A 421 -18.04 17.90 18.35
CA GLU A 421 -16.88 18.70 17.91
C GLU A 421 -15.79 18.69 18.98
N PHE A 422 -14.63 18.13 18.61
CA PHE A 422 -13.43 18.02 19.43
C PHE A 422 -12.42 19.12 19.05
N PHE A 423 -12.18 20.04 19.98
CA PHE A 423 -11.19 21.11 19.86
C PHE A 423 -9.91 20.68 20.55
N PHE A 424 -8.78 20.85 19.92
CA PHE A 424 -7.48 20.55 20.52
C PHE A 424 -6.44 21.59 20.16
N LYS A 425 -5.46 21.76 21.05
CA LYS A 425 -4.34 22.67 20.84
C LYS A 425 -3.21 21.94 20.11
N PRO A 426 -3.06 22.13 18.78
CA PRO A 426 -1.98 21.50 18.06
C PRO A 426 -0.66 22.18 18.48
N THR A 427 0.29 21.38 18.97
CA THR A 427 1.65 21.85 19.26
C THR A 427 2.63 21.06 18.43
N GLY A 428 3.66 21.75 17.92
CA GLY A 428 4.74 21.12 17.19
C GLY A 428 5.74 20.42 18.11
N PHE A 429 6.80 19.95 17.50
CA PHE A 429 7.93 19.39 18.23
C PHE A 429 8.78 20.46 18.88
N ARG A 430 9.51 20.10 19.94
CA ARG A 430 10.52 20.97 20.51
C ARG A 430 11.67 21.21 19.54
N TYR A 431 12.34 22.34 19.67
CA TYR A 431 13.58 22.60 18.94
C TYR A 431 14.58 21.44 19.12
N GLY A 432 15.20 21.00 18.02
CA GLY A 432 16.10 19.85 17.99
C GLY A 432 15.41 18.50 17.89
N THR A 433 14.06 18.43 17.90
CA THR A 433 13.28 17.20 17.75
C THR A 433 12.19 17.39 16.71
N SER A 434 12.35 16.86 15.50
CA SER A 434 11.34 16.91 14.45
C SER A 434 11.23 15.56 13.78
N LEU A 435 10.06 14.95 13.88
CA LEU A 435 9.75 13.64 13.31
C LEU A 435 8.66 13.71 12.22
N CYS A 436 8.51 14.83 11.55
CA CYS A 436 7.50 15.13 10.52
C CYS A 436 6.07 15.13 11.08
N VAL A 437 5.26 14.14 10.71
CA VAL A 437 3.89 13.98 11.23
C VAL A 437 3.95 13.63 12.71
N ARG A 438 3.15 14.35 13.53
CA ARG A 438 3.01 14.07 14.96
C ARG A 438 1.73 13.31 15.23
N VAL A 439 1.77 12.32 16.11
CA VAL A 439 0.59 11.50 16.41
C VAL A 439 0.28 11.57 17.89
N ALA A 440 -1.02 11.70 18.21
CA ALA A 440 -1.52 11.62 19.56
C ALA A 440 -2.43 10.40 19.75
N GLU A 441 -2.34 9.79 20.92
CA GLU A 441 -3.29 8.79 21.37
C GLU A 441 -4.49 9.49 22.04
N ILE A 442 -5.69 9.19 21.59
CA ILE A 442 -6.97 9.67 22.10
C ILE A 442 -7.66 8.52 22.80
N LYS A 443 -8.07 8.71 24.05
CA LYS A 443 -8.94 7.76 24.76
C LYS A 443 -10.35 8.29 24.81
N PHE A 444 -11.31 7.46 24.48
CA PHE A 444 -12.74 7.71 24.67
C PHE A 444 -13.20 7.14 26.00
N LYS A 445 -14.19 7.79 26.61
CA LYS A 445 -14.87 7.21 27.78
C LYS A 445 -15.55 5.92 27.39
N GLU A 446 -15.46 4.93 28.26
CA GLU A 446 -16.16 3.67 28.02
C GLU A 446 -17.64 3.93 27.72
N THR A 447 -18.10 3.46 26.57
CA THR A 447 -19.53 3.36 26.28
C THR A 447 -20.08 2.17 27.04
N LYS A 448 -20.87 2.47 28.11
CA LYS A 448 -21.61 1.44 28.85
C LYS A 448 -22.55 0.66 27.93
#